data_03824c40188d2431494f7bdce61c7c41
#
_entry.id   03824c40188d2431494f7bdce61c7c41
#
_cell.length_a   1.000
_cell.length_b   1.000
_cell.length_c   1.000
_cell.angle_alpha   90.00
_cell.angle_beta   90.00
_cell.angle_gamma   90.00
#
_symmetry.space_group_name_H-M   'P 1'
#
loop_
_entity.id
_entity.type
_entity.pdbx_description
1 polymer ?
#
loop_
_entity_poly.entity_id
_entity_poly.type
_entity_poly.pdbx_seq_one_letter_code
_entity_poly.pdbx_strand_id
1 'polypeptide(L)'
;MISFNKQSGDFMKTLKILILSLATVFAFNSFVLADTVTVTGVAYGTTLTTEQTVLPDGNTLVRNTNHSIWVQEGLPEGFPNKLSAHCQDMSLRSPEFANLGITWSCIATDVDGDGFINVGGDPNPDLSGCFYKSVAGWGKYAGVTRSGKCAFGGNISADGSDWSLTWSGDFTTP
;
A
#
# COMPACT_ATOMS: atom_id res chain seq x y z
N MET A 1 43.48 -62.71 2.71
CA MET A 1 42.66 -62.20 1.62
C MET A 1 41.57 -61.34 2.24
N ILE A 2 41.71 -60.02 2.24
CA ILE A 2 40.78 -59.11 2.87
C ILE A 2 39.83 -58.64 1.77
N SER A 3 38.51 -58.85 1.96
CA SER A 3 37.45 -58.52 1.01
C SER A 3 37.15 -57.02 1.01
N PHE A 4 37.60 -56.33 0.00
CA PHE A 4 37.42 -54.84 -0.18
C PHE A 4 36.17 -54.46 -1.00
N ASN A 5 35.21 -55.38 -1.21
CA ASN A 5 34.17 -55.13 -2.24
C ASN A 5 32.75 -54.78 -1.71
N LYS A 6 32.57 -54.63 -0.37
CA LYS A 6 31.23 -54.35 0.18
C LYS A 6 30.97 -52.85 0.51
N GLN A 7 32.04 -52.06 0.67
CA GLN A 7 31.94 -50.66 1.09
C GLN A 7 31.59 -49.64 -0.06
N SER A 8 31.89 -49.99 -1.31
CA SER A 8 31.64 -49.07 -2.43
C SER A 8 30.15 -48.98 -2.84
N GLY A 9 29.37 -50.07 -2.59
CA GLY A 9 27.96 -50.08 -2.95
C GLY A 9 27.07 -49.22 -2.03
N ASP A 10 27.42 -49.14 -0.75
CA ASP A 10 26.63 -48.34 0.20
C ASP A 10 26.96 -46.85 0.10
N PHE A 11 28.21 -46.49 -0.21
CA PHE A 11 28.61 -45.15 -0.47
C PHE A 11 27.88 -44.54 -1.71
N MET A 12 27.76 -45.31 -2.80
CA MET A 12 27.02 -44.83 -3.99
C MET A 12 25.51 -44.73 -3.77
N LYS A 13 24.91 -45.56 -2.93
CA LYS A 13 23.49 -45.44 -2.56
C LYS A 13 23.25 -44.20 -1.72
N THR A 14 24.09 -43.92 -0.72
CA THR A 14 24.01 -42.75 0.14
C THR A 14 24.21 -41.44 -0.67
N LEU A 15 25.17 -41.45 -1.62
CA LEU A 15 25.40 -40.31 -2.49
C LEU A 15 24.20 -40.02 -3.43
N LYS A 16 23.56 -41.07 -3.97
CA LYS A 16 22.35 -40.89 -4.81
C LYS A 16 21.16 -40.35 -4.01
N ILE A 17 20.98 -40.77 -2.76
CA ILE A 17 19.91 -40.26 -1.88
C ILE A 17 20.20 -38.80 -1.52
N LEU A 18 21.45 -38.43 -1.26
CA LEU A 18 21.83 -37.03 -0.95
C LEU A 18 21.61 -36.09 -2.14
N ILE A 19 21.95 -36.51 -3.35
CA ILE A 19 21.73 -35.76 -4.58
C ILE A 19 20.22 -35.61 -4.88
N LEU A 20 19.42 -36.66 -4.63
CA LEU A 20 17.98 -36.61 -4.85
C LEU A 20 17.28 -35.68 -3.84
N SER A 21 17.73 -35.67 -2.57
CA SER A 21 17.21 -34.78 -1.54
C SER A 21 17.60 -33.31 -1.77
N LEU A 22 18.78 -33.03 -2.34
CA LEU A 22 19.22 -31.70 -2.69
C LEU A 22 18.43 -31.18 -3.90
N ALA A 23 18.14 -32.01 -4.90
CA ALA A 23 17.36 -31.66 -6.07
C ALA A 23 15.89 -31.32 -5.72
N THR A 24 15.31 -32.03 -4.74
CA THR A 24 13.95 -31.72 -4.27
C THR A 24 13.86 -30.40 -3.51
N VAL A 25 14.89 -29.98 -2.77
CA VAL A 25 14.92 -28.70 -2.08
C VAL A 25 15.00 -27.53 -3.08
N PHE A 26 15.68 -27.70 -4.21
CA PHE A 26 15.73 -26.68 -5.27
C PHE A 26 14.48 -26.62 -6.15
N ALA A 27 13.70 -27.70 -6.25
CA ALA A 27 12.49 -27.72 -7.07
C ALA A 27 11.27 -27.01 -6.43
N PHE A 28 11.32 -26.72 -5.12
CA PHE A 28 10.25 -26.00 -4.41
C PHE A 28 10.51 -24.50 -4.22
N ASN A 29 11.64 -23.99 -4.65
CA ASN A 29 11.81 -22.55 -4.81
C ASN A 29 11.18 -22.13 -6.14
N SER A 30 9.86 -22.20 -6.23
CA SER A 30 9.14 -21.38 -7.21
C SER A 30 9.49 -19.94 -6.86
N PHE A 31 10.36 -19.30 -7.64
CA PHE A 31 10.48 -17.86 -7.62
C PHE A 31 9.10 -17.34 -8.03
N VAL A 32 8.29 -16.99 -7.05
CA VAL A 32 7.11 -16.16 -7.31
C VAL A 32 7.71 -14.85 -7.84
N LEU A 33 7.67 -14.68 -9.15
CA LEU A 33 8.02 -13.41 -9.77
C LEU A 33 6.99 -12.41 -9.24
N ALA A 34 7.47 -11.37 -8.57
CA ALA A 34 6.62 -10.27 -8.15
C ALA A 34 5.88 -9.75 -9.39
N ASP A 35 4.56 -9.82 -9.36
CA ASP A 35 3.73 -9.30 -10.45
C ASP A 35 3.35 -7.86 -10.16
N THR A 36 3.64 -6.98 -11.10
CA THR A 36 3.33 -5.56 -10.99
C THR A 36 2.29 -5.19 -12.02
N VAL A 37 1.18 -4.69 -11.55
CA VAL A 37 0.09 -4.16 -12.39
C VAL A 37 -0.14 -2.68 -12.09
N THR A 38 -0.64 -1.93 -13.07
CA THR A 38 -1.10 -0.57 -12.84
C THR A 38 -2.55 -0.60 -12.35
N VAL A 39 -2.78 0.02 -11.21
CA VAL A 39 -4.10 0.15 -10.59
C VAL A 39 -4.52 1.61 -10.63
N THR A 40 -5.76 1.86 -10.98
CA THR A 40 -6.40 3.17 -10.89
C THR A 40 -7.53 3.12 -9.87
N GLY A 41 -7.97 4.28 -9.38
CA GLY A 41 -9.10 4.30 -8.48
C GLY A 41 -9.59 5.70 -8.15
N VAL A 42 -10.70 5.70 -7.41
CA VAL A 42 -11.31 6.89 -6.86
C VAL A 42 -11.66 6.66 -5.39
N ALA A 43 -11.39 7.66 -4.56
CA ALA A 43 -11.91 7.75 -3.19
C ALA A 43 -13.05 8.75 -3.15
N TYR A 44 -14.10 8.38 -2.43
CA TYR A 44 -15.16 9.28 -1.99
C TYR A 44 -15.10 9.32 -0.47
N GLY A 45 -14.84 10.47 0.08
CA GLY A 45 -14.60 10.64 1.50
C GLY A 45 -15.40 11.74 2.13
N THR A 46 -15.58 11.61 3.45
CA THR A 46 -16.21 12.61 4.32
C THR A 46 -15.24 12.98 5.43
N THR A 47 -15.06 14.26 5.65
CA THR A 47 -14.32 14.79 6.80
C THR A 47 -15.20 14.71 8.05
N LEU A 48 -14.73 13.98 9.05
CA LEU A 48 -15.47 13.72 10.30
C LEU A 48 -15.17 14.78 11.36
N THR A 49 -13.89 15.16 11.47
CA THR A 49 -13.44 16.19 12.43
C THR A 49 -12.40 17.08 11.79
N THR A 50 -12.38 18.33 12.22
CA THR A 50 -11.35 19.31 11.86
C THR A 50 -10.89 20.03 13.12
N GLU A 51 -9.58 20.01 13.35
CA GLU A 51 -8.90 20.73 14.41
C GLU A 51 -7.95 21.75 13.78
N GLN A 52 -7.90 22.96 14.36
CA GLN A 52 -7.04 24.04 13.88
C GLN A 52 -6.15 24.55 15.00
N THR A 53 -4.90 24.80 14.69
CA THR A 53 -3.93 25.39 15.62
C THR A 53 -3.19 26.52 14.89
N VAL A 54 -3.36 27.74 15.37
CA VAL A 54 -2.59 28.89 14.87
C VAL A 54 -1.17 28.82 15.46
N LEU A 55 -0.19 28.90 14.58
CA LEU A 55 1.24 28.86 14.92
C LEU A 55 1.75 30.29 15.21
N PRO A 56 2.91 30.43 15.89
CA PRO A 56 3.47 31.73 16.24
C PRO A 56 3.79 32.64 15.04
N ASP A 57 4.00 32.07 13.86
CA ASP A 57 4.26 32.76 12.60
C ASP A 57 2.98 33.20 11.85
N GLY A 58 1.80 32.92 12.44
CA GLY A 58 0.49 33.22 11.83
C GLY A 58 -0.05 32.14 10.90
N ASN A 59 0.73 31.13 10.57
CA ASN A 59 0.25 29.98 9.82
C ASN A 59 -0.74 29.15 10.66
N THR A 60 -1.62 28.39 10.00
CA THR A 60 -2.58 27.52 10.67
C THR A 60 -2.29 26.06 10.30
N LEU A 61 -2.05 25.24 11.32
CA LEU A 61 -2.02 23.80 11.17
C LEU A 61 -3.46 23.27 11.27
N VAL A 62 -3.92 22.61 10.20
CA VAL A 62 -5.24 21.96 10.13
C VAL A 62 -5.05 20.46 10.15
N ARG A 63 -5.75 19.79 11.06
CA ARG A 63 -5.78 18.31 11.17
C ARG A 63 -7.21 17.83 10.94
N ASN A 64 -7.36 16.86 10.06
CA ASN A 64 -8.64 16.23 9.80
C ASN A 64 -8.59 14.74 10.10
N THR A 65 -9.73 14.20 10.52
CA THR A 65 -10.01 12.77 10.44
C THR A 65 -11.08 12.55 9.39
N ASN A 66 -10.89 11.54 8.56
CA ASN A 66 -11.74 11.27 7.43
C ASN A 66 -12.13 9.79 7.38
N HIS A 67 -13.29 9.51 6.82
CA HIS A 67 -13.69 8.17 6.38
C HIS A 67 -13.94 8.22 4.87
N SER A 68 -13.51 7.19 4.16
CA SER A 68 -13.69 7.11 2.70
C SER A 68 -13.93 5.70 2.21
N ILE A 69 -14.60 5.60 1.08
CA ILE A 69 -14.72 4.37 0.29
C ILE A 69 -13.84 4.52 -0.94
N TRP A 70 -12.98 3.54 -1.14
CA TRP A 70 -12.09 3.47 -2.28
C TRP A 70 -12.61 2.44 -3.27
N VAL A 71 -12.72 2.84 -4.52
CA VAL A 71 -13.08 1.97 -5.64
C VAL A 71 -11.88 1.89 -6.57
N GLN A 72 -11.43 0.67 -6.88
CA GLN A 72 -10.19 0.40 -7.61
C GLN A 72 -10.46 -0.46 -8.82
N GLU A 73 -9.63 -0.29 -9.86
CA GLU A 73 -9.65 -1.06 -11.10
C GLU A 73 -8.24 -1.51 -11.46
N GLY A 74 -8.12 -2.62 -12.18
CA GLY A 74 -6.84 -3.18 -12.60
C GLY A 74 -6.13 -4.04 -11.55
N LEU A 75 -6.81 -4.39 -10.46
CA LEU A 75 -6.25 -5.26 -9.42
C LEU A 75 -6.09 -6.71 -9.94
N PRO A 76 -5.09 -7.46 -9.42
CA PRO A 76 -4.99 -8.89 -9.67
C PRO A 76 -6.21 -9.64 -9.11
N GLU A 77 -6.44 -10.85 -9.64
CA GLU A 77 -7.47 -11.75 -9.13
C GLU A 77 -7.29 -12.00 -7.61
N GLY A 78 -8.39 -12.07 -6.88
CA GLY A 78 -8.39 -12.28 -5.43
C GLY A 78 -8.32 -11.00 -4.59
N PHE A 79 -8.06 -9.84 -5.20
CA PHE A 79 -8.10 -8.56 -4.49
C PHE A 79 -9.44 -7.84 -4.76
N PRO A 80 -10.18 -7.46 -3.71
CA PRO A 80 -11.46 -6.77 -3.87
C PRO A 80 -11.27 -5.35 -4.40
N ASN A 81 -12.20 -4.92 -5.24
CA ASN A 81 -12.15 -3.60 -5.85
C ASN A 81 -12.68 -2.47 -4.94
N LYS A 82 -13.14 -2.79 -3.74
CA LYS A 82 -13.66 -1.81 -2.77
C LYS A 82 -12.98 -1.96 -1.43
N LEU A 83 -12.61 -0.83 -0.85
CA LEU A 83 -12.01 -0.74 0.49
C LEU A 83 -12.72 0.36 1.28
N SER A 84 -12.80 0.15 2.59
CA SER A 84 -13.12 1.20 3.56
C SER A 84 -11.82 1.74 4.12
N ALA A 85 -11.68 3.06 4.21
CA ALA A 85 -10.47 3.68 4.72
C ALA A 85 -10.77 4.73 5.79
N HIS A 86 -10.01 4.67 6.87
CA HIS A 86 -9.94 5.71 7.88
C HIS A 86 -8.62 6.45 7.71
N CYS A 87 -8.71 7.75 7.51
CA CYS A 87 -7.56 8.60 7.22
C CYS A 87 -7.41 9.70 8.26
N GLN A 88 -6.17 10.11 8.46
CA GLN A 88 -5.81 11.35 9.12
C GLN A 88 -4.97 12.16 8.15
N ASP A 89 -5.30 13.42 7.98
CA ASP A 89 -4.48 14.35 7.23
C ASP A 89 -4.08 15.57 8.07
N MET A 90 -3.02 16.20 7.64
CA MET A 90 -2.47 17.39 8.25
C MET A 90 -2.01 18.33 7.15
N SER A 91 -2.58 19.52 7.09
CA SER A 91 -2.19 20.57 6.15
C SER A 91 -1.73 21.82 6.85
N LEU A 92 -0.74 22.49 6.26
CA LEU A 92 -0.32 23.81 6.67
C LEU A 92 -1.01 24.84 5.78
N ARG A 93 -1.57 25.88 6.38
CA ARG A 93 -2.25 27.00 5.71
C ARG A 93 -1.54 28.30 6.02
N SER A 94 -1.41 29.18 5.03
CA SER A 94 -0.95 30.56 5.24
C SER A 94 -1.97 31.36 6.08
N PRO A 95 -1.62 32.57 6.56
CA PRO A 95 -2.59 33.47 7.19
C PRO A 95 -3.81 33.79 6.34
N GLU A 96 -3.68 33.76 5.01
CA GLU A 96 -4.76 33.92 4.04
C GLU A 96 -5.50 32.61 3.71
N PHE A 97 -5.22 31.54 4.47
CA PHE A 97 -5.77 30.18 4.27
C PHE A 97 -5.38 29.50 2.94
N ALA A 98 -4.35 29.98 2.25
CA ALA A 98 -3.79 29.26 1.12
C ALA A 98 -3.09 27.96 1.60
N ASN A 99 -3.23 26.88 0.83
CA ASN A 99 -2.52 25.63 1.13
C ASN A 99 -1.02 25.81 0.94
N LEU A 100 -0.22 25.31 1.90
CA LEU A 100 1.24 25.29 1.85
C LEU A 100 1.80 23.87 1.78
N GLY A 101 0.93 22.88 1.83
CA GLY A 101 1.26 21.47 1.75
C GLY A 101 0.35 20.62 2.63
N ILE A 102 0.21 19.36 2.28
CA ILE A 102 -0.60 18.36 2.99
C ILE A 102 0.14 17.04 3.10
N THR A 103 -0.03 16.36 4.22
CA THR A 103 0.36 14.96 4.41
C THR A 103 -0.80 14.17 4.97
N TRP A 104 -0.86 12.88 4.66
CA TRP A 104 -1.93 12.03 5.15
C TRP A 104 -1.47 10.58 5.38
N SER A 105 -2.20 9.89 6.22
CA SER A 105 -2.09 8.44 6.43
C SER A 105 -3.47 7.83 6.49
N CYS A 106 -3.63 6.66 5.88
CA CYS A 106 -4.89 5.92 5.83
C CYS A 106 -4.67 4.47 6.20
N ILE A 107 -5.57 3.92 7.00
CA ILE A 107 -5.74 2.48 7.19
C ILE A 107 -6.90 2.08 6.29
N ALA A 108 -6.63 1.29 5.27
CA ALA A 108 -7.62 0.78 4.33
C ALA A 108 -7.83 -0.73 4.54
N THR A 109 -9.08 -1.15 4.63
CA THR A 109 -9.48 -2.54 4.86
C THR A 109 -10.56 -2.95 3.87
N ASP A 110 -10.53 -4.21 3.50
CA ASP A 110 -11.58 -4.83 2.71
C ASP A 110 -12.66 -5.49 3.58
N VAL A 111 -13.60 -6.16 2.93
CA VAL A 111 -14.73 -6.84 3.58
C VAL A 111 -14.30 -8.00 4.49
N ASP A 112 -13.12 -8.60 4.26
CA ASP A 112 -12.58 -9.71 5.04
C ASP A 112 -11.75 -9.19 6.24
N GLY A 113 -11.50 -7.88 6.33
CA GLY A 113 -10.67 -7.25 7.35
C GLY A 113 -9.17 -7.26 7.02
N ASP A 114 -8.80 -7.75 5.84
CA ASP A 114 -7.46 -7.65 5.31
C ASP A 114 -7.20 -6.21 4.82
N GLY A 115 -5.95 -5.74 4.89
CA GLY A 115 -5.73 -4.35 4.52
C GLY A 115 -4.28 -3.90 4.53
N PHE A 116 -4.12 -2.60 4.43
CA PHE A 116 -2.80 -1.96 4.39
C PHE A 116 -2.85 -0.52 4.94
N ILE A 117 -1.68 0.01 5.23
CA ILE A 117 -1.48 1.42 5.59
C ILE A 117 -0.87 2.13 4.40
N ASN A 118 -1.56 3.16 3.91
CA ASN A 118 -1.03 4.12 2.95
C ASN A 118 -0.60 5.40 3.64
N VAL A 119 0.48 5.98 3.16
CA VAL A 119 0.91 7.34 3.47
C VAL A 119 1.09 8.12 2.19
N GLY A 120 0.88 9.42 2.26
CA GLY A 120 1.04 10.27 1.09
C GLY A 120 1.04 11.74 1.45
N GLY A 121 0.99 12.57 0.44
CA GLY A 121 0.95 14.01 0.61
C GLY A 121 1.09 14.75 -0.70
N ASP A 122 1.04 16.05 -0.59
CA ASP A 122 1.37 16.98 -1.65
C ASP A 122 2.15 18.16 -1.04
N PRO A 123 3.42 18.33 -1.41
CA PRO A 123 4.24 19.43 -0.92
C PRO A 123 3.94 20.75 -1.65
N ASN A 124 3.16 20.71 -2.74
CA ASN A 124 2.89 21.88 -3.57
C ASN A 124 1.60 22.58 -3.14
N PRO A 125 1.60 23.92 -3.11
CA PRO A 125 0.40 24.69 -2.78
C PRO A 125 -0.78 24.46 -3.73
N ASP A 126 -0.51 24.16 -4.99
CA ASP A 126 -1.50 23.92 -6.05
C ASP A 126 -1.98 22.45 -6.12
N LEU A 127 -1.53 21.60 -5.21
CA LEU A 127 -1.86 20.18 -5.14
C LEU A 127 -1.49 19.39 -6.41
N SER A 128 -0.46 19.82 -7.14
CA SER A 128 -0.01 19.19 -8.39
C SER A 128 0.97 18.03 -8.19
N GLY A 129 1.49 17.86 -6.98
CA GLY A 129 2.52 16.88 -6.63
C GLY A 129 2.04 15.71 -5.77
N CYS A 130 0.74 15.43 -5.77
CA CYS A 130 0.14 14.39 -4.94
C CYS A 130 0.75 13.02 -5.21
N PHE A 131 1.23 12.37 -4.15
CA PHE A 131 1.80 11.01 -4.19
C PHE A 131 1.27 10.16 -3.04
N TYR A 132 1.38 8.84 -3.20
CA TYR A 132 1.10 7.87 -2.14
C TYR A 132 2.01 6.65 -2.22
N LYS A 133 2.16 5.95 -1.10
CA LYS A 133 2.76 4.63 -1.01
C LYS A 133 2.18 3.82 0.14
N SER A 134 2.16 2.49 0.02
CA SER A 134 1.91 1.61 1.16
C SER A 134 3.17 1.44 1.99
N VAL A 135 3.01 1.34 3.31
CA VAL A 135 4.12 1.16 4.27
C VAL A 135 3.99 -0.12 5.07
N ALA A 136 2.81 -0.71 5.13
CA ALA A 136 2.52 -1.99 5.76
C ALA A 136 1.26 -2.60 5.15
N GLY A 137 1.14 -3.94 5.21
CA GLY A 137 -0.04 -4.68 4.81
C GLY A 137 -0.19 -5.95 5.65
N TRP A 138 -1.43 -6.44 5.77
CA TRP A 138 -1.75 -7.69 6.46
C TRP A 138 -2.81 -8.48 5.69
N GLY A 139 -2.96 -9.78 6.05
CA GLY A 139 -3.81 -10.70 5.31
C GLY A 139 -3.31 -10.86 3.87
N LYS A 140 -4.20 -10.79 2.89
CA LYS A 140 -3.85 -10.88 1.46
C LYS A 140 -2.95 -9.75 0.96
N TYR A 141 -2.85 -8.63 1.72
CA TYR A 141 -1.97 -7.50 1.40
C TYR A 141 -0.60 -7.60 2.06
N ALA A 142 -0.28 -8.67 2.80
CA ALA A 142 1.04 -8.87 3.38
C ALA A 142 2.10 -8.96 2.27
N GLY A 143 3.14 -8.10 2.35
CA GLY A 143 4.20 -8.02 1.34
C GLY A 143 3.82 -7.28 0.05
N VAL A 144 2.56 -6.90 -0.14
CA VAL A 144 2.14 -6.06 -1.28
C VAL A 144 2.75 -4.67 -1.13
N THR A 145 3.31 -4.16 -2.23
CA THR A 145 3.74 -2.76 -2.32
C THR A 145 2.86 -1.98 -3.27
N ARG A 146 2.57 -0.73 -2.92
CA ARG A 146 1.76 0.18 -3.73
C ARG A 146 2.40 1.55 -3.72
N SER A 147 2.45 2.20 -4.86
CA SER A 147 2.90 3.58 -4.96
C SER A 147 2.36 4.24 -6.22
N GLY A 148 2.19 5.54 -6.19
CA GLY A 148 1.68 6.24 -7.36
C GLY A 148 1.43 7.71 -7.11
N LYS A 149 0.65 8.27 -8.02
CA LYS A 149 0.20 9.65 -7.99
C LYS A 149 -1.27 9.73 -7.68
N CYS A 150 -1.69 10.87 -7.16
CA CYS A 150 -3.08 11.17 -6.90
C CYS A 150 -3.43 12.57 -7.39
N ALA A 151 -4.71 12.85 -7.48
CA ALA A 151 -5.22 14.16 -7.78
C ALA A 151 -6.51 14.41 -6.98
N PHE A 152 -6.59 15.55 -6.33
CA PHE A 152 -7.81 15.98 -5.64
C PHE A 152 -8.89 16.31 -6.67
N GLY A 153 -10.02 15.59 -6.60
CA GLY A 153 -11.14 15.76 -7.53
C GLY A 153 -12.09 16.90 -7.15
N GLY A 154 -11.91 17.45 -5.94
CA GLY A 154 -12.71 18.58 -5.43
C GLY A 154 -13.72 18.17 -4.36
N ASN A 155 -14.39 19.19 -3.83
CA ASN A 155 -15.49 19.01 -2.88
C ASN A 155 -16.75 18.60 -3.63
N ILE A 156 -17.51 17.68 -3.03
CA ILE A 156 -18.77 17.16 -3.56
C ILE A 156 -19.96 17.84 -2.85
N SER A 157 -19.83 18.09 -1.53
CA SER A 157 -20.84 18.79 -0.75
C SER A 157 -20.60 20.32 -0.73
N ALA A 158 -21.67 21.08 -0.52
CA ALA A 158 -21.59 22.54 -0.48
C ALA A 158 -20.81 23.08 0.72
N ASP A 159 -20.77 22.34 1.82
CA ASP A 159 -20.00 22.67 3.03
C ASP A 159 -18.53 22.22 2.95
N GLY A 160 -18.15 21.50 1.88
CA GLY A 160 -16.81 20.99 1.67
C GLY A 160 -16.44 19.77 2.52
N SER A 161 -17.39 19.20 3.27
CA SER A 161 -17.14 18.00 4.10
C SER A 161 -16.92 16.75 3.26
N ASP A 162 -17.63 16.61 2.14
CA ASP A 162 -17.48 15.49 1.22
C ASP A 162 -16.57 15.86 0.06
N TRP A 163 -15.68 14.95 -0.30
CA TRP A 163 -14.65 15.17 -1.29
C TRP A 163 -14.39 13.93 -2.13
N SER A 164 -13.70 14.11 -3.24
CA SER A 164 -13.19 13.01 -4.06
C SER A 164 -11.70 13.18 -4.35
N LEU A 165 -11.04 12.04 -4.56
CA LEU A 165 -9.65 11.96 -4.95
C LEU A 165 -9.48 10.80 -5.91
N THR A 166 -8.74 11.00 -6.99
CA THR A 166 -8.37 9.94 -7.93
C THR A 166 -6.91 9.55 -7.76
N TRP A 167 -6.55 8.32 -8.11
CA TRP A 167 -5.16 7.89 -8.11
C TRP A 167 -4.87 6.92 -9.24
N SER A 168 -3.58 6.81 -9.57
CA SER A 168 -3.02 5.78 -10.45
C SER A 168 -1.63 5.42 -9.97
N GLY A 169 -1.27 4.15 -10.05
CA GLY A 169 0.05 3.70 -9.65
C GLY A 169 0.23 2.20 -9.72
N ASP A 170 1.38 1.76 -9.25
CA ASP A 170 1.78 0.38 -9.25
C ASP A 170 1.25 -0.38 -8.04
N PHE A 171 0.84 -1.62 -8.27
CA PHE A 171 0.48 -2.61 -7.28
C PHE A 171 1.33 -3.85 -7.56
N THR A 172 2.24 -4.17 -6.64
CA THR A 172 3.16 -5.30 -6.77
C THR A 172 2.87 -6.33 -5.71
N THR A 173 2.55 -7.54 -6.11
CA THR A 173 2.43 -8.71 -5.21
C THR A 173 3.81 -9.28 -4.89
N PRO A 174 3.98 -9.94 -3.72
CA PRO A 174 5.23 -10.57 -3.33
C PRO A 174 5.63 -11.72 -4.24
#